data_a28f10f50b92d3affd532829085967d0
#
_entry.id   a28f10f50b92d3affd532829085967d0
#
_cell.length_a   1.000
_cell.length_b   1.000
_cell.length_c   1.000
_cell.angle_alpha   90.00
_cell.angle_beta   90.00
_cell.angle_gamma   90.00
#
_symmetry.space_group_name_H-M   'P 1'
#
loop_
_entity.id
_entity.type
_entity.pdbx_description
1 polymer ?
#
loop_
_entity_poly.entity_id
_entity_poly.type
_entity_poly.pdbx_seq_one_letter_code
_entity_poly.pdbx_strand_id
1 'polypeptide(L)'
;DPFQAYQATRYVDTSIPHIPVFADGLDRDYETLSTTNWMPYVWSVNNVAFAEVMHTALAFFQAGRGDDGFNLLKGSILDGMYLGKSPGNFGQISLYDAVRRETYRDFADQIGITSRTLIQGLYGVSPDALNGKLVIRPGFPMAWDKASMSMADLAYEFLRKGDMDIYNVTQRFKEPLALTLQVNAVKDKIRLVKVNGKAVKWKTEEAANGYPLIVVSVPAVTKAEIEIQWEGNVLQQIANDEIVTTLEGQVDLNAPQGISFLKVYDPQNVLVTKKVNTTKLSSKVNKDKKGHHTFFVYTRQGNMEWWQPVNVYVNVPQVVYNGFENIETGKCRVVNMDKQFNSSVADIFKNEYLSPRSPYTTLQLPTQGIGEWCHPLMTAEIDDSGLRSLVKDNMYKTSLGIPFRVMKEGNNIAYTSLWDNYPDMVKVPLSGKASHAYLLLVGSTNHMQCRIANGIVRVYYTDGTSEVLELVNPDNWCPIEQDFYLDDFAFDAPRPRPYRFHLKTGIVSRDLGKALKLRGSADRRFEGGAGVMLDIPLDKNKTLKELTLETVANDVVIGLMSVTLQ
;
A
#
# COMPACT_ATOMS: atom_id res chain seq x y z
N ASP A 1 7.28 -4.08 -18.69
CA ASP A 1 8.01 -2.82 -18.56
C ASP A 1 8.74 -2.82 -17.22
N PRO A 2 10.10 -2.76 -17.20
CA PRO A 2 10.90 -2.86 -15.98
C PRO A 2 10.71 -1.67 -15.03
N PHE A 3 10.30 -0.51 -15.52
CA PHE A 3 10.02 0.67 -14.69
C PHE A 3 8.72 0.51 -13.91
N GLN A 4 7.66 0.01 -14.55
CA GLN A 4 6.40 -0.32 -13.89
C GLN A 4 6.58 -1.46 -12.89
N ALA A 5 7.36 -2.49 -13.25
CA ALA A 5 7.66 -3.60 -12.34
C ALA A 5 8.37 -3.10 -11.06
N TYR A 6 9.34 -2.20 -11.21
CA TYR A 6 10.00 -1.58 -10.06
C TYR A 6 9.02 -0.76 -9.20
N GLN A 7 8.19 0.09 -9.83
CA GLN A 7 7.22 0.91 -9.10
C GLN A 7 6.17 0.07 -8.36
N ALA A 8 5.71 -1.02 -8.96
CA ALA A 8 4.77 -1.95 -8.33
C ALA A 8 5.39 -2.62 -7.09
N THR A 9 6.65 -3.09 -7.20
CA THR A 9 7.36 -3.67 -6.04
C THR A 9 7.73 -2.61 -5.00
N ARG A 10 8.00 -1.36 -5.42
CA ARG A 10 8.21 -0.25 -4.48
C ARG A 10 6.94 0.09 -3.68
N TYR A 11 5.76 -0.02 -4.28
CA TYR A 11 4.50 0.12 -3.55
C TYR A 11 4.38 -0.92 -2.43
N VAL A 12 4.83 -2.16 -2.66
CA VAL A 12 4.86 -3.18 -1.60
C VAL A 12 5.75 -2.72 -0.43
N ASP A 13 6.98 -2.24 -0.72
CA ASP A 13 7.88 -1.79 0.34
C ASP A 13 7.30 -0.66 1.20
N THR A 14 6.50 0.23 0.60
CA THR A 14 6.06 1.47 1.28
C THR A 14 4.64 1.42 1.83
N SER A 15 3.85 0.43 1.41
CA SER A 15 2.41 0.46 1.67
C SER A 15 1.85 -0.84 2.24
N ILE A 16 2.53 -1.98 2.05
CA ILE A 16 2.08 -3.28 2.58
C ILE A 16 2.83 -3.59 3.88
N PRO A 17 2.14 -4.02 4.94
CA PRO A 17 2.80 -4.37 6.19
C PRO A 17 3.79 -5.54 6.02
N HIS A 18 5.02 -5.34 6.45
CA HIS A 18 6.07 -6.35 6.50
C HIS A 18 6.02 -7.07 7.85
N ILE A 19 5.95 -8.38 7.81
CA ILE A 19 5.81 -9.24 9.00
C ILE A 19 7.16 -9.92 9.28
N PRO A 20 7.85 -9.55 10.38
CA PRO A 20 9.15 -10.13 10.69
C PRO A 20 9.06 -11.65 10.99
N VAL A 21 10.06 -12.39 10.54
CA VAL A 21 10.24 -13.81 10.83
C VAL A 21 11.31 -13.94 11.92
N PHE A 22 10.90 -14.45 13.07
CA PHE A 22 11.77 -14.56 14.24
C PHE A 22 12.19 -15.99 14.52
N ALA A 23 13.50 -16.23 14.60
CA ALA A 23 14.10 -17.41 15.20
C ALA A 23 15.54 -17.14 15.62
N ASP A 24 16.00 -17.83 16.66
CA ASP A 24 17.41 -17.79 17.04
C ASP A 24 18.29 -18.42 15.96
N GLY A 25 19.42 -17.79 15.67
CA GLY A 25 20.42 -18.32 14.72
C GLY A 25 20.14 -18.04 13.25
N LEU A 26 19.18 -17.17 12.93
CA LEU A 26 19.03 -16.66 11.56
C LEU A 26 20.24 -15.79 11.18
N ASP A 27 20.68 -15.90 9.93
CA ASP A 27 21.84 -15.16 9.38
C ASP A 27 21.54 -13.70 9.06
N ARG A 28 20.26 -13.34 9.01
CA ARG A 28 19.74 -11.98 8.82
C ARG A 28 18.27 -11.90 9.24
N ASP A 29 17.73 -10.68 9.23
CA ASP A 29 16.30 -10.45 9.39
C ASP A 29 15.57 -10.85 8.10
N TYR A 30 14.68 -11.81 8.22
CA TYR A 30 13.76 -12.23 7.16
C TYR A 30 12.36 -11.74 7.45
N GLU A 31 11.54 -11.67 6.41
CA GLU A 31 10.17 -11.18 6.52
C GLU A 31 9.22 -11.91 5.59
N THR A 32 7.96 -11.84 5.93
CA THR A 32 6.81 -12.12 5.06
C THR A 32 6.00 -10.85 4.90
N LEU A 33 4.89 -10.92 4.18
CA LEU A 33 4.03 -9.76 3.91
C LEU A 33 2.60 -10.06 4.31
N SER A 34 1.89 -9.03 4.79
CA SER A 34 0.43 -9.06 4.82
C SER A 34 -0.13 -9.00 3.39
N THR A 35 -1.31 -9.59 3.17
CA THR A 35 -2.01 -9.52 1.88
C THR A 35 -2.43 -8.10 1.52
N THR A 36 -2.80 -7.30 2.53
CA THR A 36 -3.23 -5.91 2.36
C THR A 36 -2.79 -5.05 3.53
N ASN A 37 -2.96 -3.73 3.38
CA ASN A 37 -2.89 -2.74 4.46
C ASN A 37 -4.27 -2.27 4.91
N TRP A 38 -5.32 -3.03 4.63
CA TRP A 38 -6.69 -2.70 5.01
C TRP A 38 -6.96 -2.99 6.48
N MET A 39 -8.11 -2.55 6.97
CA MET A 39 -8.55 -2.89 8.32
C MET A 39 -8.58 -4.41 8.54
N PRO A 40 -8.13 -4.90 9.72
CA PRO A 40 -8.09 -6.33 9.99
C PRO A 40 -9.48 -6.95 9.92
N TYR A 41 -9.63 -7.86 9.00
CA TYR A 41 -10.81 -8.69 8.86
C TYR A 41 -10.42 -10.14 8.97
N VAL A 42 -11.40 -10.99 9.12
CA VAL A 42 -11.18 -12.41 9.06
C VAL A 42 -10.85 -12.81 7.62
N TRP A 43 -9.99 -13.80 7.50
CA TRP A 43 -9.59 -14.44 6.26
C TRP A 43 -8.58 -13.60 5.46
N SER A 44 -8.57 -13.64 4.15
CA SER A 44 -7.46 -13.17 3.30
C SER A 44 -7.18 -11.66 3.27
N VAL A 45 -7.78 -10.85 4.14
CA VAL A 45 -7.69 -9.38 4.00
C VAL A 45 -6.38 -8.82 4.57
N ASN A 46 -5.91 -9.18 5.71
CA ASN A 46 -4.56 -8.82 6.17
C ASN A 46 -3.88 -9.99 6.88
N ASN A 47 -3.95 -11.11 6.25
CA ASN A 47 -3.26 -12.31 6.63
C ASN A 47 -1.91 -12.40 5.93
N VAL A 48 -1.04 -13.27 6.43
CA VAL A 48 0.10 -13.74 5.67
C VAL A 48 -0.38 -14.94 4.84
N ALA A 49 -0.69 -14.71 3.58
CA ALA A 49 -1.07 -15.75 2.63
C ALA A 49 0.14 -16.10 1.76
N PHE A 50 0.69 -17.29 1.95
CA PHE A 50 1.98 -17.63 1.37
C PHE A 50 2.00 -17.72 -0.15
N ALA A 51 0.86 -18.02 -0.79
CA ALA A 51 0.77 -17.97 -2.24
C ALA A 51 0.98 -16.54 -2.76
N GLU A 52 0.33 -15.56 -2.15
CA GLU A 52 0.45 -14.15 -2.50
C GLU A 52 1.85 -13.60 -2.20
N VAL A 53 2.43 -13.99 -1.05
CA VAL A 53 3.82 -13.59 -0.71
C VAL A 53 4.80 -14.17 -1.72
N MET A 54 4.63 -15.43 -2.13
CA MET A 54 5.48 -16.07 -3.14
C MET A 54 5.31 -15.44 -4.54
N HIS A 55 4.08 -15.05 -4.93
CA HIS A 55 3.87 -14.27 -6.15
C HIS A 55 4.57 -12.91 -6.08
N THR A 56 4.51 -12.27 -4.92
CA THR A 56 5.21 -11.00 -4.68
C THR A 56 6.72 -11.19 -4.76
N ALA A 57 7.29 -12.23 -4.15
CA ALA A 57 8.71 -12.57 -4.29
C ALA A 57 9.10 -12.80 -5.75
N LEU A 58 8.26 -13.52 -6.52
CA LEU A 58 8.47 -13.70 -7.96
C LEU A 58 8.46 -12.35 -8.70
N ALA A 59 7.54 -11.44 -8.36
CA ALA A 59 7.50 -10.12 -8.95
C ALA A 59 8.78 -9.30 -8.65
N PHE A 60 9.33 -9.41 -7.44
CA PHE A 60 10.62 -8.79 -7.10
C PHE A 60 11.76 -9.34 -7.97
N PHE A 61 11.85 -10.66 -8.15
CA PHE A 61 12.84 -11.27 -9.04
C PHE A 61 12.68 -10.76 -10.49
N GLN A 62 11.45 -10.71 -11.00
CA GLN A 62 11.14 -10.21 -12.34
C GLN A 62 11.47 -8.72 -12.51
N ALA A 63 11.34 -7.93 -11.44
CA ALA A 63 11.75 -6.53 -11.41
C ALA A 63 13.27 -6.33 -11.33
N GLY A 64 14.05 -7.42 -11.20
CA GLY A 64 15.51 -7.36 -11.05
C GLY A 64 15.98 -7.09 -9.61
N ARG A 65 15.08 -7.22 -8.62
CA ARG A 65 15.32 -7.01 -7.20
C ARG A 65 15.59 -8.36 -6.50
N GLY A 66 16.71 -9.00 -6.84
CA GLY A 66 17.02 -10.37 -6.43
C GLY A 66 17.18 -10.54 -4.91
N ASP A 67 17.84 -9.61 -4.23
CA ASP A 67 18.04 -9.67 -2.77
C ASP A 67 16.70 -9.57 -2.02
N ASP A 68 15.81 -8.66 -2.41
CA ASP A 68 14.48 -8.48 -1.81
C ASP A 68 13.59 -9.71 -2.09
N GLY A 69 13.58 -10.18 -3.35
CA GLY A 69 12.85 -11.40 -3.73
C GLY A 69 13.31 -12.63 -2.94
N PHE A 70 14.61 -12.76 -2.71
CA PHE A 70 15.16 -13.85 -1.91
C PHE A 70 14.80 -13.73 -0.42
N ASN A 71 14.80 -12.50 0.12
CA ASN A 71 14.39 -12.25 1.50
C ASN A 71 12.96 -12.74 1.76
N LEU A 72 12.01 -12.35 0.90
CA LEU A 72 10.62 -12.79 0.98
C LEU A 72 10.46 -14.30 0.76
N LEU A 73 11.14 -14.86 -0.25
CA LEU A 73 11.11 -16.30 -0.54
C LEU A 73 11.61 -17.12 0.65
N LYS A 74 12.79 -16.79 1.19
CA LYS A 74 13.37 -17.53 2.33
C LYS A 74 12.56 -17.30 3.60
N GLY A 75 12.13 -16.07 3.88
CA GLY A 75 11.27 -15.74 5.01
C GLY A 75 9.97 -16.54 5.00
N SER A 76 9.32 -16.62 3.86
CA SER A 76 8.07 -17.38 3.70
C SER A 76 8.27 -18.90 3.85
N ILE A 77 9.36 -19.45 3.35
CA ILE A 77 9.69 -20.88 3.55
C ILE A 77 9.97 -21.15 5.04
N LEU A 78 10.76 -20.31 5.69
CA LEU A 78 11.06 -20.44 7.11
C LEU A 78 9.78 -20.39 7.95
N ASP A 79 8.98 -19.35 7.79
CA ASP A 79 7.78 -19.15 8.60
C ASP A 79 6.68 -20.17 8.28
N GLY A 80 6.43 -20.45 7.00
CA GLY A 80 5.37 -21.36 6.58
C GLY A 80 5.65 -22.85 6.80
N MET A 81 6.93 -23.28 6.82
CA MET A 81 7.31 -24.70 6.88
C MET A 81 8.06 -25.10 8.15
N TYR A 82 8.87 -24.20 8.72
CA TYR A 82 9.83 -24.59 9.77
C TYR A 82 9.59 -23.89 11.10
N LEU A 83 9.30 -22.60 11.12
CA LEU A 83 9.23 -21.78 12.33
C LEU A 83 7.81 -21.48 12.78
N GLY A 84 6.86 -21.49 11.85
CA GLY A 84 5.46 -21.22 12.13
C GLY A 84 4.77 -22.35 12.88
N LYS A 85 3.45 -22.32 12.95
CA LYS A 85 2.63 -23.32 13.64
C LYS A 85 2.57 -24.68 12.95
N SER A 86 3.38 -24.91 11.94
CA SER A 86 3.54 -26.18 11.26
C SER A 86 4.99 -26.69 11.26
N PRO A 87 5.76 -26.50 12.35
CA PRO A 87 7.16 -26.94 12.36
C PRO A 87 7.27 -28.45 12.18
N GLY A 88 8.23 -28.88 11.38
CA GLY A 88 8.48 -30.28 11.12
C GLY A 88 7.48 -31.01 10.24
N ASN A 89 6.48 -30.30 9.68
CA ASN A 89 5.61 -30.85 8.65
C ASN A 89 6.24 -30.67 7.27
N PHE A 90 6.11 -31.70 6.42
CA PHE A 90 6.57 -31.68 5.04
C PHE A 90 5.71 -30.79 4.12
N GLY A 91 4.65 -30.18 4.64
CA GLY A 91 3.76 -29.28 3.95
C GLY A 91 3.91 -27.84 4.44
N GLN A 92 3.80 -26.90 3.53
CA GLN A 92 3.69 -25.49 3.84
C GLN A 92 2.25 -25.18 4.26
N ILE A 93 2.06 -24.37 5.31
CA ILE A 93 0.72 -23.85 5.64
C ILE A 93 0.29 -22.86 4.54
N SER A 94 -1.02 -22.75 4.30
CA SER A 94 -1.57 -21.87 3.27
C SER A 94 -1.53 -20.41 3.69
N LEU A 95 -2.06 -20.14 4.88
CA LEU A 95 -2.10 -18.79 5.44
C LEU A 95 -2.19 -18.82 6.96
N TYR A 96 -1.86 -17.72 7.60
CA TYR A 96 -2.19 -17.44 8.98
C TYR A 96 -2.66 -16.00 9.16
N ASP A 97 -3.54 -15.79 10.14
CA ASP A 97 -3.97 -14.47 10.55
C ASP A 97 -2.82 -13.77 11.29
N ALA A 98 -2.37 -12.62 10.79
CA ALA A 98 -1.23 -11.89 11.35
C ALA A 98 -1.50 -11.40 12.79
N VAL A 99 -2.75 -11.14 13.13
CA VAL A 99 -3.19 -10.67 14.44
C VAL A 99 -3.48 -11.82 15.40
N ARG A 100 -4.36 -12.75 14.99
CA ARG A 100 -4.82 -13.86 15.84
C ARG A 100 -3.91 -15.08 15.83
N ARG A 101 -3.03 -15.16 14.82
CA ARG A 101 -2.12 -16.29 14.60
C ARG A 101 -2.83 -17.63 14.35
N GLU A 102 -4.08 -17.60 13.88
CA GLU A 102 -4.78 -18.78 13.40
C GLU A 102 -4.17 -19.25 12.08
N THR A 103 -4.07 -20.57 11.89
CA THR A 103 -3.42 -21.15 10.70
C THR A 103 -4.38 -22.03 9.91
N TYR A 104 -4.25 -21.96 8.58
CA TYR A 104 -5.06 -22.72 7.63
C TYR A 104 -4.15 -23.52 6.70
N ARG A 105 -4.48 -24.78 6.44
CA ARG A 105 -3.62 -25.75 5.72
C ARG A 105 -4.24 -26.29 4.44
N ASP A 106 -5.50 -26.02 4.18
CA ASP A 106 -6.31 -26.79 3.24
C ASP A 106 -6.22 -26.32 1.78
N PHE A 107 -5.34 -25.37 1.48
CA PHE A 107 -5.08 -24.88 0.13
C PHE A 107 -3.73 -25.39 -0.38
N ALA A 108 -3.69 -25.80 -1.63
CA ALA A 108 -2.48 -26.36 -2.25
C ALA A 108 -1.73 -25.38 -3.16
N ASP A 109 -2.26 -24.19 -3.37
CA ASP A 109 -1.73 -23.18 -4.29
C ASP A 109 -0.33 -22.69 -3.93
N GLN A 110 -0.03 -22.52 -2.63
CA GLN A 110 1.28 -22.07 -2.17
C GLN A 110 2.43 -23.01 -2.57
N ILE A 111 2.19 -24.32 -2.68
CA ILE A 111 3.23 -25.29 -3.07
C ILE A 111 3.63 -25.06 -4.54
N GLY A 112 2.64 -24.90 -5.40
CA GLY A 112 2.86 -24.64 -6.82
C GLY A 112 3.58 -23.33 -7.06
N ILE A 113 3.15 -22.26 -6.40
CA ILE A 113 3.79 -20.96 -6.58
C ILE A 113 5.17 -20.87 -5.94
N THR A 114 5.43 -21.55 -4.81
CA THR A 114 6.77 -21.65 -4.23
C THR A 114 7.74 -22.31 -5.22
N SER A 115 7.34 -23.43 -5.82
CA SER A 115 8.13 -24.11 -6.85
C SER A 115 8.37 -23.19 -8.06
N ARG A 116 7.34 -22.45 -8.50
CA ARG A 116 7.46 -21.48 -9.59
C ARG A 116 8.41 -20.35 -9.24
N THR A 117 8.33 -19.80 -8.03
CA THR A 117 9.20 -18.71 -7.56
C THR A 117 10.65 -19.15 -7.46
N LEU A 118 10.92 -20.38 -7.02
CA LEU A 118 12.25 -20.96 -7.07
C LEU A 118 12.76 -21.07 -8.51
N ILE A 119 11.99 -21.69 -9.41
CA ILE A 119 12.44 -21.99 -10.78
C ILE A 119 12.50 -20.73 -11.64
N GLN A 120 11.41 -19.96 -11.73
CA GLN A 120 11.30 -18.79 -12.60
C GLN A 120 11.84 -17.50 -11.98
N GLY A 121 11.85 -17.39 -10.66
CA GLY A 121 12.38 -16.23 -9.92
C GLY A 121 13.85 -16.40 -9.57
N LEU A 122 14.15 -17.22 -8.55
CA LEU A 122 15.50 -17.35 -8.02
C LEU A 122 16.48 -17.93 -9.07
N TYR A 123 16.13 -19.02 -9.73
CA TYR A 123 16.95 -19.61 -10.80
C TYR A 123 16.70 -19.00 -12.18
N GLY A 124 15.60 -18.30 -12.35
CA GLY A 124 15.31 -17.51 -13.55
C GLY A 124 15.05 -18.33 -14.81
N VAL A 125 14.64 -19.58 -14.70
CA VAL A 125 14.47 -20.51 -15.83
C VAL A 125 13.08 -20.35 -16.45
N SER A 126 13.04 -20.00 -17.72
CA SER A 126 11.81 -19.77 -18.51
C SER A 126 11.92 -20.45 -19.89
N PRO A 127 11.48 -21.72 -20.02
CA PRO A 127 11.48 -22.42 -21.30
C PRO A 127 10.25 -22.02 -22.15
N ASP A 128 10.48 -21.83 -23.42
CA ASP A 128 9.47 -21.68 -24.48
C ASP A 128 9.74 -22.73 -25.56
N ALA A 129 9.40 -23.98 -25.22
CA ALA A 129 9.70 -25.13 -26.08
C ALA A 129 8.99 -25.06 -27.43
N LEU A 130 7.80 -24.45 -27.50
CA LEU A 130 7.05 -24.29 -28.74
C LEU A 130 7.81 -23.41 -29.75
N ASN A 131 8.55 -22.43 -29.28
CA ASN A 131 9.37 -21.53 -30.10
C ASN A 131 10.86 -21.89 -30.08
N GLY A 132 11.23 -23.04 -29.53
CA GLY A 132 12.62 -23.51 -29.46
C GLY A 132 13.55 -22.63 -28.61
N LYS A 133 13.03 -21.95 -27.57
CA LYS A 133 13.77 -20.96 -26.78
C LYS A 133 13.83 -21.34 -25.30
N LEU A 134 14.95 -20.99 -24.67
CA LEU A 134 15.15 -21.05 -23.24
C LEU A 134 15.77 -19.74 -22.78
N VAL A 135 15.15 -19.06 -21.82
CA VAL A 135 15.75 -17.90 -21.15
C VAL A 135 16.16 -18.33 -19.74
N ILE A 136 17.39 -17.99 -19.36
CA ILE A 136 17.88 -18.11 -17.98
C ILE A 136 18.25 -16.69 -17.52
N ARG A 137 17.50 -16.15 -16.56
CA ARG A 137 17.74 -14.85 -15.93
C ARG A 137 17.76 -15.02 -14.41
N PRO A 138 18.91 -15.41 -13.81
CA PRO A 138 19.01 -15.65 -12.37
C PRO A 138 18.64 -14.42 -11.56
N GLY A 139 17.80 -14.62 -10.52
CA GLY A 139 17.51 -13.65 -9.49
C GLY A 139 18.38 -13.82 -8.24
N PHE A 140 19.58 -14.39 -8.38
CA PHE A 140 20.44 -14.64 -7.23
C PHE A 140 20.80 -13.36 -6.49
N PRO A 141 20.84 -13.39 -5.14
CA PRO A 141 21.46 -12.33 -4.36
C PRO A 141 22.87 -12.00 -4.87
N MET A 142 23.21 -10.73 -4.94
CA MET A 142 24.48 -10.28 -5.50
C MET A 142 25.72 -10.84 -4.79
N ALA A 143 25.57 -11.20 -3.50
CA ALA A 143 26.62 -11.79 -2.68
C ALA A 143 26.87 -13.29 -2.95
N TRP A 144 26.00 -13.96 -3.73
CA TRP A 144 26.19 -15.40 -3.99
C TRP A 144 27.32 -15.64 -4.98
N ASP A 145 28.14 -16.62 -4.65
CA ASP A 145 29.26 -17.08 -5.48
C ASP A 145 28.97 -18.44 -6.14
N LYS A 146 27.90 -19.13 -5.74
CA LYS A 146 27.50 -20.43 -6.29
C LYS A 146 26.01 -20.68 -6.13
N ALA A 147 25.45 -21.37 -7.10
CA ALA A 147 24.09 -21.94 -7.04
C ALA A 147 23.97 -23.10 -8.01
N SER A 148 23.14 -24.09 -7.70
CA SER A 148 22.89 -25.20 -8.61
C SER A 148 21.46 -25.71 -8.48
N MET A 149 20.91 -26.20 -9.59
CA MET A 149 19.63 -26.88 -9.65
C MET A 149 19.67 -28.05 -10.63
N SER A 150 18.87 -29.08 -10.37
CA SER A 150 18.67 -30.18 -11.31
C SER A 150 17.21 -30.60 -11.29
N MET A 151 16.57 -30.55 -12.46
CA MET A 151 15.21 -31.01 -12.72
C MET A 151 15.25 -32.05 -13.85
N ALA A 152 14.11 -32.65 -14.18
CA ALA A 152 14.00 -33.64 -15.25
C ALA A 152 14.62 -33.15 -16.58
N ASP A 153 14.27 -31.94 -17.01
CA ASP A 153 14.61 -31.42 -18.32
C ASP A 153 15.82 -30.48 -18.36
N LEU A 154 16.32 -30.05 -17.19
CA LEU A 154 17.39 -29.08 -17.10
C LEU A 154 18.24 -29.28 -15.84
N ALA A 155 19.56 -29.21 -15.98
CA ALA A 155 20.48 -28.96 -14.88
C ALA A 155 21.29 -27.70 -15.18
N TYR A 156 21.52 -26.90 -14.12
CA TYR A 156 22.23 -25.66 -14.29
C TYR A 156 23.01 -25.32 -13.00
N GLU A 157 24.24 -24.89 -13.17
CA GLU A 157 25.16 -24.52 -12.10
C GLU A 157 25.76 -23.16 -12.41
N PHE A 158 25.83 -22.32 -11.39
CA PHE A 158 26.55 -21.04 -11.37
C PHE A 158 27.69 -21.11 -10.38
N LEU A 159 28.85 -20.61 -10.77
CA LEU A 159 30.03 -20.51 -9.93
C LEU A 159 30.80 -19.23 -10.25
N ARG A 160 31.06 -18.41 -9.23
CA ARG A 160 31.95 -17.24 -9.30
C ARG A 160 33.30 -17.58 -8.70
N LYS A 161 34.35 -17.36 -9.47
CA LYS A 161 35.75 -17.52 -9.03
C LYS A 161 36.52 -16.21 -9.30
N GLY A 162 36.67 -15.39 -8.26
CA GLY A 162 37.26 -14.07 -8.42
C GLY A 162 36.47 -13.23 -9.42
N ASP A 163 37.11 -12.82 -10.49
CA ASP A 163 36.51 -12.00 -11.54
C ASP A 163 35.91 -12.82 -12.70
N MET A 164 35.60 -14.09 -12.49
CA MET A 164 35.05 -14.95 -13.50
C MET A 164 33.76 -15.63 -13.02
N ASP A 165 32.69 -15.46 -13.77
CA ASP A 165 31.43 -16.17 -13.62
C ASP A 165 31.36 -17.31 -14.63
N ILE A 166 30.99 -18.50 -14.17
CA ILE A 166 30.85 -19.71 -14.97
C ILE A 166 29.44 -20.23 -14.80
N TYR A 167 28.77 -20.47 -15.94
CA TYR A 167 27.43 -21.07 -15.98
C TYR A 167 27.50 -22.35 -16.78
N ASN A 168 27.21 -23.49 -16.12
CA ASN A 168 27.12 -24.81 -16.76
C ASN A 168 25.65 -25.18 -16.92
N VAL A 169 25.17 -25.29 -18.14
CA VAL A 169 23.78 -25.63 -18.46
C VAL A 169 23.74 -26.96 -19.22
N THR A 170 22.97 -27.92 -18.72
CA THR A 170 22.70 -29.21 -19.40
C THR A 170 21.20 -29.31 -19.66
N GLN A 171 20.82 -29.32 -20.92
CA GLN A 171 19.45 -29.50 -21.39
C GLN A 171 19.17 -30.99 -21.65
N ARG A 172 17.99 -31.45 -21.24
CA ARG A 172 17.47 -32.81 -21.46
C ARG A 172 16.10 -32.80 -22.14
N PHE A 173 15.73 -31.64 -22.75
CA PHE A 173 14.53 -31.56 -23.59
C PHE A 173 14.67 -32.51 -24.79
N LYS A 174 13.53 -32.95 -25.35
CA LYS A 174 13.52 -33.82 -26.55
C LYS A 174 14.37 -33.23 -27.68
N GLU A 175 14.23 -31.91 -27.91
CA GLU A 175 15.09 -31.13 -28.77
C GLU A 175 15.71 -30.00 -27.95
N PRO A 176 17.03 -29.78 -28.05
CA PRO A 176 17.67 -28.69 -27.29
C PRO A 176 17.14 -27.33 -27.75
N LEU A 177 16.96 -26.42 -26.83
CA LEU A 177 16.45 -25.06 -27.03
C LEU A 177 17.60 -24.07 -27.21
N ALA A 178 17.42 -23.04 -28.00
CA ALA A 178 18.36 -21.92 -28.08
C ALA A 178 18.32 -21.13 -26.78
N LEU A 179 19.46 -21.03 -26.08
CA LEU A 179 19.56 -20.41 -24.77
C LEU A 179 19.90 -18.93 -24.89
N THR A 180 19.17 -18.10 -24.16
CA THR A 180 19.54 -16.71 -23.85
C THR A 180 19.84 -16.61 -22.36
N LEU A 181 21.12 -16.40 -22.02
CA LEU A 181 21.53 -16.12 -20.65
C LEU A 181 21.52 -14.61 -20.41
N GLN A 182 20.81 -14.16 -19.37
CA GLN A 182 20.71 -12.76 -18.96
C GLN A 182 21.20 -12.63 -17.52
N VAL A 183 22.30 -11.90 -17.29
CA VAL A 183 22.90 -11.78 -15.95
C VAL A 183 23.21 -10.34 -15.59
N ASN A 184 23.04 -10.02 -14.32
CA ASN A 184 23.42 -8.72 -13.79
C ASN A 184 24.96 -8.55 -13.86
N ALA A 185 25.42 -7.43 -14.39
CA ALA A 185 26.84 -7.10 -14.36
C ALA A 185 27.29 -6.83 -12.91
N VAL A 186 28.49 -7.27 -12.59
CA VAL A 186 29.14 -7.02 -11.27
C VAL A 186 30.25 -5.98 -11.36
N LYS A 187 30.80 -5.76 -12.58
CA LYS A 187 31.83 -4.74 -12.83
C LYS A 187 31.48 -3.92 -14.07
N ASP A 188 32.14 -2.80 -14.21
CA ASP A 188 31.87 -1.81 -15.26
C ASP A 188 32.48 -2.15 -16.63
N LYS A 189 33.19 -3.31 -16.73
CA LYS A 189 33.75 -3.82 -17.99
C LYS A 189 33.69 -5.35 -18.04
N ILE A 190 33.65 -5.89 -19.24
CA ILE A 190 33.84 -7.30 -19.56
C ILE A 190 35.08 -7.42 -20.44
N ARG A 191 36.01 -8.25 -20.00
CA ARG A 191 37.20 -8.58 -20.77
C ARG A 191 36.90 -9.58 -21.89
N LEU A 192 36.10 -10.62 -21.56
CA LEU A 192 35.84 -11.71 -22.48
C LEU A 192 34.59 -12.48 -22.08
N VAL A 193 33.81 -12.90 -23.06
CA VAL A 193 32.74 -13.89 -22.90
C VAL A 193 33.04 -15.08 -23.81
N LYS A 194 32.96 -16.30 -23.27
CA LYS A 194 33.11 -17.54 -24.03
C LYS A 194 31.88 -18.42 -23.87
N VAL A 195 31.58 -19.19 -24.93
CA VAL A 195 30.64 -20.30 -24.88
C VAL A 195 31.35 -21.55 -25.43
N ASN A 196 31.42 -22.61 -24.61
CA ASN A 196 32.14 -23.84 -24.90
C ASN A 196 33.59 -23.55 -25.40
N GLY A 197 34.31 -22.70 -24.67
CA GLY A 197 35.69 -22.30 -24.94
C GLY A 197 35.89 -21.30 -26.09
N LYS A 198 34.85 -20.96 -26.86
CA LYS A 198 34.92 -20.03 -27.98
C LYS A 198 34.43 -18.63 -27.60
N ALA A 199 35.19 -17.59 -27.95
CA ALA A 199 34.78 -16.20 -27.75
C ALA A 199 33.50 -15.87 -28.52
N VAL A 200 32.54 -15.23 -27.86
CA VAL A 200 31.25 -14.82 -28.41
C VAL A 200 30.96 -13.34 -28.19
N LYS A 201 30.08 -12.78 -29.03
CA LYS A 201 29.54 -11.43 -28.81
C LYS A 201 28.47 -11.47 -27.70
N TRP A 202 28.39 -10.39 -26.97
CA TRP A 202 27.36 -10.13 -25.98
C TRP A 202 26.80 -8.72 -26.17
N LYS A 203 25.68 -8.42 -25.53
CA LYS A 203 25.06 -7.09 -25.53
C LYS A 203 24.51 -6.75 -24.14
N THR A 204 24.24 -5.48 -23.90
CA THR A 204 23.46 -5.01 -22.75
C THR A 204 22.00 -4.85 -23.11
N GLU A 205 21.11 -5.03 -22.15
CA GLU A 205 19.69 -4.71 -22.28
C GLU A 205 19.47 -3.21 -22.01
N GLU A 206 18.91 -2.49 -22.99
CA GLU A 206 18.75 -1.02 -22.88
C GLU A 206 17.78 -0.57 -21.78
N ALA A 207 16.80 -1.39 -21.46
CA ALA A 207 15.82 -1.11 -20.40
C ALA A 207 16.21 -1.72 -19.05
N ALA A 208 17.46 -2.19 -18.89
CA ALA A 208 17.95 -2.73 -17.61
C ALA A 208 17.81 -1.70 -16.50
N ASN A 209 17.17 -2.11 -15.39
CA ASN A 209 16.91 -1.26 -14.23
C ASN A 209 17.53 -1.87 -12.96
N GLY A 210 18.18 -1.02 -12.16
CA GLY A 210 18.94 -1.42 -10.97
C GLY A 210 20.38 -1.81 -11.30
N TYR A 211 20.59 -2.76 -12.19
CA TYR A 211 21.93 -3.18 -12.67
C TYR A 211 21.94 -3.32 -14.19
N PRO A 212 23.11 -3.14 -14.84
CA PRO A 212 23.25 -3.47 -16.25
C PRO A 212 22.99 -4.96 -16.46
N LEU A 213 22.17 -5.32 -17.44
CA LEU A 213 21.84 -6.70 -17.77
C LEU A 213 22.61 -7.14 -19.02
N ILE A 214 23.48 -8.13 -18.85
CA ILE A 214 24.29 -8.71 -19.91
C ILE A 214 23.53 -9.85 -20.56
N VAL A 215 23.45 -9.85 -21.87
CA VAL A 215 22.74 -10.85 -22.68
C VAL A 215 23.73 -11.63 -23.54
N VAL A 216 23.79 -12.93 -23.33
CA VAL A 216 24.61 -13.89 -24.09
C VAL A 216 23.69 -14.87 -24.80
N SER A 217 23.81 -14.95 -26.12
CA SER A 217 23.05 -15.92 -26.93
C SER A 217 23.89 -17.18 -27.20
N VAL A 218 23.29 -18.33 -26.94
CA VAL A 218 23.89 -19.65 -27.09
C VAL A 218 23.03 -20.46 -28.08
N PRO A 219 23.59 -21.08 -29.12
CA PRO A 219 22.81 -21.91 -30.03
C PRO A 219 22.18 -23.11 -29.31
N ALA A 220 21.22 -23.77 -29.95
CA ALA A 220 20.58 -24.96 -29.42
C ALA A 220 21.59 -26.11 -29.28
N VAL A 221 22.00 -26.37 -28.03
CA VAL A 221 22.97 -27.41 -27.65
C VAL A 221 22.54 -28.09 -26.37
N THR A 222 22.87 -29.37 -26.22
CA THR A 222 22.56 -30.12 -24.98
C THR A 222 23.40 -29.67 -23.81
N LYS A 223 24.62 -29.19 -24.02
CA LYS A 223 25.50 -28.68 -22.96
C LYS A 223 26.12 -27.35 -23.39
N ALA A 224 26.06 -26.39 -22.49
CA ALA A 224 26.69 -25.09 -22.66
C ALA A 224 27.48 -24.74 -21.37
N GLU A 225 28.77 -24.42 -21.56
CA GLU A 225 29.58 -23.75 -20.55
C GLU A 225 29.75 -22.30 -20.99
N ILE A 226 29.28 -21.35 -20.19
CA ILE A 226 29.36 -19.91 -20.46
C ILE A 226 30.29 -19.30 -19.42
N GLU A 227 31.39 -18.71 -19.86
CA GLU A 227 32.35 -17.97 -19.02
C GLU A 227 32.22 -16.47 -19.29
N ILE A 228 32.11 -15.68 -18.23
CA ILE A 228 32.12 -14.21 -18.29
C ILE A 228 33.29 -13.73 -17.44
N GLN A 229 34.29 -13.12 -18.07
CA GLN A 229 35.45 -12.56 -17.39
C GLN A 229 35.25 -11.05 -17.19
N TRP A 230 35.05 -10.67 -15.95
CA TRP A 230 34.86 -9.28 -15.55
C TRP A 230 36.19 -8.53 -15.45
N GLU A 231 36.14 -7.21 -15.68
CA GLU A 231 37.26 -6.30 -15.58
C GLU A 231 36.78 -4.93 -15.08
N GLY A 232 37.69 -4.10 -14.58
CA GLY A 232 37.39 -2.74 -14.14
C GLY A 232 36.87 -2.67 -12.70
N ASN A 233 36.05 -1.67 -12.41
CA ASN A 233 35.58 -1.35 -11.08
C ASN A 233 34.21 -1.98 -10.77
N VAL A 234 33.94 -2.18 -9.50
CA VAL A 234 32.60 -2.55 -9.01
C VAL A 234 31.60 -1.45 -9.37
N LEU A 235 30.41 -1.86 -9.76
CA LEU A 235 29.35 -0.92 -10.10
C LEU A 235 28.88 -0.14 -8.88
N GLN A 236 28.62 1.14 -9.07
CA GLN A 236 28.17 2.06 -8.03
C GLN A 236 26.66 2.33 -8.18
N GLN A 237 25.97 2.45 -7.06
CA GLN A 237 24.59 2.92 -7.01
C GLN A 237 24.58 4.43 -6.74
N ILE A 238 23.62 5.16 -7.35
CA ILE A 238 23.53 6.63 -7.22
C ILE A 238 22.77 7.08 -5.98
N ALA A 239 21.85 6.26 -5.47
CA ALA A 239 21.10 6.54 -4.26
C ALA A 239 20.75 5.20 -3.60
N ASN A 240 21.13 5.02 -2.35
CA ASN A 240 20.77 3.86 -1.55
C ASN A 240 19.52 4.14 -0.70
N ASP A 241 19.33 5.42 -0.31
CA ASP A 241 18.23 5.83 0.55
C ASP A 241 17.19 6.67 -0.20
N GLU A 242 15.99 6.72 0.33
CA GLU A 242 14.92 7.56 -0.18
C GLU A 242 15.20 9.03 0.12
N ILE A 243 15.12 9.89 -0.88
CA ILE A 243 15.28 11.33 -0.71
C ILE A 243 14.01 11.89 -0.07
N VAL A 244 14.14 12.43 1.15
CA VAL A 244 13.02 13.09 1.83
C VAL A 244 13.02 14.58 1.50
N THR A 245 11.89 15.09 1.00
CA THR A 245 11.73 16.49 0.65
C THR A 245 10.30 16.97 0.94
N THR A 246 9.96 18.21 0.60
CA THR A 246 8.63 18.81 0.78
C THR A 246 8.01 19.17 -0.56
N LEU A 247 6.73 19.60 -0.56
CA LEU A 247 6.11 20.20 -1.74
C LEU A 247 6.97 21.37 -2.25
N GLU A 248 7.19 21.40 -3.57
CA GLU A 248 8.07 22.36 -4.22
C GLU A 248 9.51 22.39 -3.65
N GLY A 249 9.84 21.43 -2.79
CA GLY A 249 11.15 21.25 -2.21
C GLY A 249 12.19 20.78 -3.23
N GLN A 250 13.45 20.91 -2.86
CA GLN A 250 14.57 20.60 -3.73
C GLN A 250 14.90 19.10 -3.73
N VAL A 251 15.18 18.57 -4.90
CA VAL A 251 15.79 17.25 -5.13
C VAL A 251 17.14 17.47 -5.80
N ASP A 252 18.21 17.21 -5.09
CA ASP A 252 19.57 17.28 -5.58
C ASP A 252 20.20 15.89 -5.55
N LEU A 253 20.74 15.47 -6.69
CA LEU A 253 21.41 14.19 -6.84
C LEU A 253 22.79 14.43 -7.49
N ASN A 254 23.84 13.95 -6.84
CA ASN A 254 25.20 14.02 -7.37
C ASN A 254 25.63 12.63 -7.85
N ALA A 255 26.29 12.58 -8.99
CA ALA A 255 26.84 11.34 -9.50
C ALA A 255 28.03 10.90 -8.62
N PRO A 256 28.07 9.65 -8.15
CA PRO A 256 29.24 9.07 -7.54
C PRO A 256 30.45 9.11 -8.48
N GLN A 257 31.66 9.03 -7.90
CA GLN A 257 32.87 9.00 -8.69
C GLN A 257 32.85 7.85 -9.72
N GLY A 258 33.11 8.17 -10.97
CA GLY A 258 33.12 7.21 -12.07
C GLY A 258 31.79 7.00 -12.76
N ILE A 259 30.70 7.54 -12.21
CA ILE A 259 29.37 7.52 -12.85
C ILE A 259 29.11 8.83 -13.60
N SER A 260 28.47 8.70 -14.75
CA SER A 260 27.91 9.83 -15.50
C SER A 260 26.42 9.67 -15.66
N PHE A 261 25.67 10.75 -15.44
CA PHE A 261 24.24 10.84 -15.74
C PHE A 261 24.06 11.19 -17.22
N LEU A 262 23.12 10.50 -17.87
CA LEU A 262 22.86 10.68 -19.31
C LEU A 262 21.48 11.27 -19.59
N LYS A 263 20.43 10.75 -18.95
CA LYS A 263 19.05 11.21 -19.09
C LYS A 263 18.18 10.78 -17.90
N VAL A 264 17.01 11.40 -17.79
CA VAL A 264 16.02 11.11 -16.74
C VAL A 264 14.74 10.62 -17.39
N TYR A 265 14.13 9.59 -16.79
CA TYR A 265 12.78 9.12 -17.06
C TYR A 265 11.94 9.26 -15.80
N ASP A 266 10.93 10.09 -15.84
CA ASP A 266 10.06 10.43 -14.71
C ASP A 266 8.58 10.18 -15.09
N PRO A 267 8.13 8.92 -15.04
CA PRO A 267 6.76 8.56 -15.43
C PRO A 267 5.71 9.07 -14.47
N GLN A 268 6.08 9.34 -13.22
CA GLN A 268 5.18 9.88 -12.19
C GLN A 268 5.12 11.40 -12.18
N ASN A 269 5.90 12.07 -13.03
CA ASN A 269 5.98 13.53 -13.13
C ASN A 269 6.26 14.21 -11.78
N VAL A 270 7.25 13.68 -11.07
CA VAL A 270 7.68 14.18 -9.73
C VAL A 270 8.47 15.47 -9.85
N LEU A 271 9.32 15.55 -10.88
CA LEU A 271 10.29 16.62 -11.07
C LEU A 271 9.75 17.72 -11.99
N VAL A 272 9.92 18.99 -11.59
CA VAL A 272 9.63 20.15 -12.43
C VAL A 272 10.59 20.21 -13.62
N THR A 273 11.86 19.92 -13.39
CA THR A 273 12.91 19.94 -14.42
C THR A 273 13.54 18.57 -14.54
N LYS A 274 13.53 18.00 -15.76
CA LYS A 274 14.14 16.70 -16.08
C LYS A 274 15.50 16.83 -16.77
N LYS A 275 16.12 18.02 -16.69
CA LYS A 275 17.46 18.26 -17.24
C LYS A 275 18.51 17.76 -16.28
N VAL A 276 19.47 17.03 -16.81
CA VAL A 276 20.62 16.47 -16.09
C VAL A 276 21.90 16.85 -16.80
N ASN A 277 22.94 17.10 -16.06
CA ASN A 277 24.32 17.12 -16.57
C ASN A 277 25.05 15.84 -16.14
N THR A 278 26.27 15.65 -16.62
CA THR A 278 27.03 14.41 -16.39
C THR A 278 27.30 14.09 -14.91
N THR A 279 27.21 15.07 -14.01
CA THR A 279 27.57 14.92 -12.59
C THR A 279 26.45 15.28 -11.63
N LYS A 280 25.39 15.95 -12.10
CA LYS A 280 24.35 16.46 -11.21
C LYS A 280 22.97 16.49 -11.86
N LEU A 281 21.95 16.10 -11.09
CA LEU A 281 20.54 16.43 -11.29
C LEU A 281 20.11 17.38 -10.17
N SER A 282 19.41 18.45 -10.53
CA SER A 282 18.86 19.40 -9.57
C SER A 282 17.47 19.84 -10.06
N SER A 283 16.43 19.62 -9.25
CA SER A 283 15.06 19.95 -9.61
C SER A 283 14.22 20.24 -8.37
N LYS A 284 13.14 20.99 -8.54
CA LYS A 284 12.08 21.04 -7.54
C LYS A 284 11.08 19.91 -7.77
N VAL A 285 10.41 19.51 -6.69
CA VAL A 285 9.24 18.63 -6.76
C VAL A 285 8.03 19.41 -7.28
N ASN A 286 7.19 18.77 -8.08
CA ASN A 286 5.93 19.34 -8.51
C ASN A 286 4.98 19.57 -7.32
N LYS A 287 4.24 20.65 -7.35
CA LYS A 287 3.38 21.16 -6.27
C LYS A 287 2.21 20.24 -5.88
N ASP A 288 1.85 19.30 -6.75
CA ASP A 288 0.71 18.38 -6.57
C ASP A 288 1.15 16.95 -6.15
N LYS A 289 2.44 16.77 -5.85
CA LYS A 289 2.99 15.46 -5.44
C LYS A 289 3.08 15.35 -3.93
N LYS A 290 2.57 14.23 -3.37
CA LYS A 290 2.68 13.85 -1.95
C LYS A 290 2.98 12.37 -1.83
N GLY A 291 3.71 11.96 -0.79
CA GLY A 291 4.03 10.56 -0.52
C GLY A 291 5.21 10.03 -1.33
N HIS A 292 5.23 8.71 -1.52
CA HIS A 292 6.33 7.99 -2.17
C HIS A 292 6.25 8.04 -3.69
N HIS A 293 7.37 8.37 -4.31
CA HIS A 293 7.51 8.46 -5.76
C HIS A 293 8.85 7.88 -6.21
N THR A 294 8.93 7.51 -7.50
CA THR A 294 10.17 7.04 -8.12
C THR A 294 10.33 7.66 -9.49
N PHE A 295 11.52 8.17 -9.77
CA PHE A 295 11.99 8.47 -11.10
C PHE A 295 13.26 7.68 -11.40
N PHE A 296 13.71 7.65 -12.63
CA PHE A 296 14.84 6.84 -13.06
C PHE A 296 15.88 7.70 -13.74
N VAL A 297 17.16 7.42 -13.45
CA VAL A 297 18.30 8.09 -14.07
C VAL A 297 19.08 7.08 -14.90
N TYR A 298 19.24 7.36 -16.19
CA TYR A 298 20.10 6.56 -17.06
C TYR A 298 21.54 6.95 -16.82
N THR A 299 22.34 5.98 -16.48
CA THR A 299 23.73 6.18 -16.01
C THR A 299 24.71 5.40 -16.86
N ARG A 300 25.96 5.84 -16.84
CA ARG A 300 27.11 5.15 -17.42
C ARG A 300 28.23 5.04 -16.39
N GLN A 301 28.81 3.84 -16.28
CA GLN A 301 30.08 3.59 -15.61
C GLN A 301 30.93 2.67 -16.49
N GLY A 302 32.13 3.08 -16.85
CA GLY A 302 32.99 2.33 -17.79
C GLY A 302 32.27 2.08 -19.12
N ASN A 303 32.08 0.81 -19.47
CA ASN A 303 31.40 0.39 -20.69
C ASN A 303 29.92 -0.01 -20.47
N MET A 304 29.42 0.12 -19.25
CA MET A 304 28.06 -0.26 -18.87
C MET A 304 27.14 0.93 -18.81
N GLU A 305 25.94 0.77 -19.33
CA GLU A 305 24.85 1.75 -19.24
C GLU A 305 23.58 1.06 -18.74
N TRP A 306 22.87 1.72 -17.79
CA TRP A 306 21.63 1.18 -17.22
C TRP A 306 20.83 2.26 -16.54
N TRP A 307 19.58 1.96 -16.23
CA TRP A 307 18.70 2.78 -15.43
C TRP A 307 18.88 2.50 -13.95
N GLN A 308 18.91 3.54 -13.15
CA GLN A 308 18.89 3.44 -11.69
C GLN A 308 17.65 4.14 -11.13
N PRO A 309 16.88 3.48 -10.27
CA PRO A 309 15.73 4.09 -9.62
C PRO A 309 16.20 5.07 -8.56
N VAL A 310 15.49 6.18 -8.43
CA VAL A 310 15.66 7.17 -7.37
C VAL A 310 14.32 7.36 -6.69
N ASN A 311 14.26 6.99 -5.42
CA ASN A 311 13.07 7.07 -4.61
C ASN A 311 13.01 8.41 -3.89
N VAL A 312 11.83 9.03 -3.85
CA VAL A 312 11.59 10.32 -3.22
C VAL A 312 10.34 10.22 -2.37
N TYR A 313 10.44 10.63 -1.11
CA TYR A 313 9.30 10.84 -0.24
C TYR A 313 9.03 12.34 -0.11
N VAL A 314 7.87 12.76 -0.61
CA VAL A 314 7.41 14.15 -0.51
C VAL A 314 6.59 14.28 0.76
N ASN A 315 7.24 14.77 1.81
CA ASN A 315 6.59 15.02 3.09
C ASN A 315 5.76 16.29 3.01
N VAL A 316 4.46 16.13 3.21
CA VAL A 316 3.54 17.26 3.39
C VAL A 316 3.30 17.38 4.88
N PRO A 317 3.56 18.56 5.49
CA PRO A 317 3.25 18.77 6.89
C PRO A 317 1.78 18.41 7.14
N GLN A 318 1.54 17.39 7.94
CA GLN A 318 0.18 17.04 8.33
C GLN A 318 -0.37 18.15 9.21
N VAL A 319 -1.47 18.75 8.79
CA VAL A 319 -2.31 19.52 9.70
C VAL A 319 -2.82 18.53 10.73
N VAL A 320 -2.58 18.81 12.01
CA VAL A 320 -3.09 17.96 13.09
C VAL A 320 -4.59 18.19 13.19
N TYR A 321 -5.34 17.33 12.52
CA TYR A 321 -6.78 17.20 12.73
C TYR A 321 -7.02 16.36 13.99
N ASN A 322 -8.21 16.51 14.59
CA ASN A 322 -8.61 15.72 15.76
C ASN A 322 -7.80 16.00 17.05
N GLY A 323 -7.13 17.14 17.14
CA GLY A 323 -6.41 17.56 18.35
C GLY A 323 -7.37 17.76 19.52
N PHE A 324 -8.48 18.43 19.30
CA PHE A 324 -9.43 18.83 20.34
C PHE A 324 -8.75 19.59 21.49
N GLU A 325 -7.81 20.44 21.12
CA GLU A 325 -7.05 21.25 22.04
C GLU A 325 -7.75 22.59 22.26
N ASN A 326 -7.58 23.17 23.47
CA ASN A 326 -8.06 24.51 23.80
C ASN A 326 -9.56 24.72 23.55
N ILE A 327 -10.39 23.72 23.91
CA ILE A 327 -11.84 23.81 23.76
C ILE A 327 -12.39 24.89 24.68
N GLU A 328 -12.90 25.98 24.10
CA GLU A 328 -13.55 27.07 24.82
C GLU A 328 -15.07 26.95 24.65
N THR A 329 -15.70 26.12 25.47
CA THR A 329 -17.13 25.79 25.33
C THR A 329 -18.07 27.00 25.34
N GLY A 330 -17.70 28.10 26.00
CA GLY A 330 -18.45 29.36 25.99
C GLY A 330 -18.39 30.14 24.67
N LYS A 331 -17.46 29.79 23.78
CA LYS A 331 -17.31 30.39 22.44
C LYS A 331 -17.89 29.51 21.33
N CYS A 332 -18.35 28.31 21.65
CA CYS A 332 -18.93 27.41 20.67
C CYS A 332 -20.25 27.93 20.11
N ARG A 333 -20.36 27.93 18.79
CA ARG A 333 -21.54 28.37 18.05
C ARG A 333 -22.02 27.23 17.14
N VAL A 334 -23.21 26.74 17.39
CA VAL A 334 -23.80 25.62 16.64
C VAL A 334 -24.36 26.12 15.31
N VAL A 335 -24.11 25.37 14.25
CA VAL A 335 -24.63 25.67 12.91
C VAL A 335 -25.99 24.99 12.73
N ASN A 336 -26.98 25.73 12.21
CA ASN A 336 -28.28 25.17 11.89
C ASN A 336 -28.20 24.47 10.53
N MET A 337 -28.46 23.15 10.53
CA MET A 337 -28.43 22.27 9.36
C MET A 337 -29.80 21.63 9.03
N ASP A 338 -30.89 22.10 9.66
CA ASP A 338 -32.20 21.43 9.54
C ASP A 338 -32.66 21.27 8.08
N LYS A 339 -32.29 22.20 7.20
CA LYS A 339 -32.64 22.18 5.77
C LYS A 339 -31.82 21.22 4.93
N GLN A 340 -30.67 20.78 5.46
CA GLN A 340 -29.76 19.85 4.79
C GLN A 340 -30.07 18.39 5.09
N PHE A 341 -30.80 18.12 6.18
CA PHE A 341 -31.09 16.74 6.56
C PHE A 341 -31.99 16.06 5.54
N ASN A 342 -31.55 14.94 5.01
CA ASN A 342 -32.24 14.15 3.99
C ASN A 342 -32.61 12.74 4.47
N SER A 343 -32.16 12.31 5.67
CA SER A 343 -32.45 10.98 6.21
C SER A 343 -32.37 10.96 7.74
N SER A 344 -32.77 9.82 8.31
CA SER A 344 -32.44 9.44 9.68
C SER A 344 -31.21 8.53 9.72
N VAL A 345 -30.35 8.71 10.72
CA VAL A 345 -29.18 7.82 10.91
C VAL A 345 -29.55 6.36 10.94
N ALA A 346 -30.66 6.02 11.61
CA ALA A 346 -31.14 4.65 11.77
C ALA A 346 -31.58 3.98 10.44
N ASP A 347 -31.69 4.73 9.35
CA ASP A 347 -32.17 4.22 8.08
C ASP A 347 -31.04 3.88 7.09
N ILE A 348 -29.79 4.07 7.47
CA ILE A 348 -28.63 3.85 6.59
C ILE A 348 -28.62 2.44 5.96
N PHE A 349 -28.96 1.39 6.71
CA PHE A 349 -29.01 0.01 6.21
C PHE A 349 -30.42 -0.47 5.85
N LYS A 350 -31.43 0.40 5.92
CA LYS A 350 -32.80 0.08 5.50
C LYS A 350 -33.07 0.46 4.05
N ASN A 351 -32.19 1.26 3.45
CA ASN A 351 -32.30 1.67 2.07
C ASN A 351 -31.68 0.64 1.13
N GLU A 352 -32.24 0.51 -0.05
CA GLU A 352 -31.56 -0.16 -1.16
C GLU A 352 -30.64 0.83 -1.86
N TYR A 353 -29.36 0.47 -1.98
CA TYR A 353 -28.38 1.27 -2.68
C TYR A 353 -28.09 0.63 -4.03
N LEU A 354 -28.39 1.33 -5.11
CA LEU A 354 -28.13 0.87 -6.47
C LEU A 354 -26.72 1.31 -6.87
N SER A 355 -25.85 0.34 -7.15
CA SER A 355 -24.52 0.66 -7.66
C SER A 355 -24.62 1.34 -9.02
N PRO A 356 -23.94 2.47 -9.26
CA PRO A 356 -23.88 3.09 -10.57
C PRO A 356 -23.22 2.20 -11.64
N ARG A 357 -22.51 1.15 -11.21
CA ARG A 357 -21.86 0.18 -12.11
C ARG A 357 -22.73 -0.98 -12.51
N SER A 358 -23.76 -1.28 -11.73
CA SER A 358 -24.66 -2.40 -12.00
C SER A 358 -26.06 -2.08 -11.44
N PRO A 359 -27.03 -1.77 -12.31
CA PRO A 359 -28.40 -1.47 -11.89
C PRO A 359 -29.12 -2.68 -11.28
N TYR A 360 -28.52 -3.87 -11.33
CA TYR A 360 -29.07 -5.11 -10.79
C TYR A 360 -28.44 -5.55 -9.46
N THR A 361 -27.39 -4.87 -9.02
CA THR A 361 -26.74 -5.19 -7.76
C THR A 361 -27.20 -4.22 -6.71
N THR A 362 -28.13 -4.64 -5.89
CA THR A 362 -28.40 -3.99 -4.61
C THR A 362 -27.18 -4.17 -3.74
N LEU A 363 -26.35 -3.17 -3.65
CA LEU A 363 -25.36 -3.12 -2.59
C LEU A 363 -26.08 -2.61 -1.35
N GLN A 364 -26.58 -3.51 -0.54
CA GLN A 364 -26.65 -3.22 0.87
C GLN A 364 -25.20 -2.93 1.28
N LEU A 365 -24.96 -1.77 1.89
CA LEU A 365 -23.66 -1.49 2.48
C LEU A 365 -23.40 -2.58 3.49
N PRO A 366 -22.44 -3.46 3.25
CA PRO A 366 -22.30 -4.61 4.11
C PRO A 366 -21.77 -4.14 5.45
N THR A 367 -22.22 -4.80 6.51
CA THR A 367 -21.50 -4.86 7.77
C THR A 367 -20.22 -5.63 7.51
N GLN A 368 -19.34 -5.03 6.76
CA GLN A 368 -18.15 -5.72 6.31
C GLN A 368 -17.10 -5.69 7.38
N GLY A 369 -16.29 -6.66 7.34
CA GLY A 369 -15.09 -6.68 8.07
C GLY A 369 -15.08 -7.61 9.24
N ILE A 370 -16.10 -8.35 9.48
CA ILE A 370 -16.17 -9.22 10.64
C ILE A 370 -16.44 -10.66 10.20
N GLY A 371 -15.47 -11.17 9.43
CA GLY A 371 -15.46 -12.56 9.02
C GLY A 371 -16.36 -12.90 7.83
N GLU A 372 -17.03 -11.93 7.23
CA GLU A 372 -18.05 -12.19 6.22
C GLU A 372 -17.94 -11.30 4.98
N TRP A 373 -16.73 -10.86 4.66
CA TRP A 373 -16.51 -10.00 3.49
C TRP A 373 -16.97 -10.62 2.16
N CYS A 374 -17.02 -11.94 2.07
CA CYS A 374 -17.55 -12.67 0.94
C CYS A 374 -19.09 -12.86 1.00
N HIS A 375 -19.74 -12.46 2.09
CA HIS A 375 -21.18 -12.54 2.27
C HIS A 375 -21.75 -11.13 2.58
N PRO A 376 -21.86 -10.24 1.59
CA PRO A 376 -22.16 -8.83 1.79
C PRO A 376 -23.63 -8.54 2.18
N LEU A 377 -24.36 -9.50 2.65
CA LEU A 377 -25.81 -9.38 2.93
C LEU A 377 -26.14 -9.07 4.40
N MET A 378 -25.14 -8.90 5.26
CA MET A 378 -25.41 -8.58 6.66
C MET A 378 -25.58 -7.09 6.85
N THR A 379 -26.72 -6.72 7.43
CA THR A 379 -27.02 -5.36 7.87
C THR A 379 -26.78 -5.23 9.36
N ALA A 380 -26.23 -4.11 9.81
CA ALA A 380 -26.24 -3.76 11.23
C ALA A 380 -27.54 -3.08 11.59
N GLU A 381 -28.07 -3.39 12.74
CA GLU A 381 -29.15 -2.61 13.34
C GLU A 381 -28.56 -1.33 13.93
N ILE A 382 -28.96 -0.19 13.39
CA ILE A 382 -28.52 1.12 13.86
C ILE A 382 -29.59 1.71 14.77
N ASP A 383 -29.18 2.10 15.98
CA ASP A 383 -30.05 2.62 17.03
C ASP A 383 -29.46 3.90 17.61
N ASP A 384 -30.02 5.05 17.26
CA ASP A 384 -29.63 6.35 17.80
C ASP A 384 -30.54 6.86 18.95
N SER A 385 -31.39 6.00 19.48
CA SER A 385 -32.35 6.36 20.55
C SER A 385 -31.67 6.87 21.80
N GLY A 386 -30.52 6.28 22.18
CA GLY A 386 -29.77 6.73 23.34
C GLY A 386 -29.17 8.13 23.15
N LEU A 387 -28.60 8.42 21.97
CA LEU A 387 -28.12 9.77 21.66
C LEU A 387 -29.29 10.77 21.69
N ARG A 388 -30.43 10.44 21.03
CA ARG A 388 -31.63 11.29 21.03
C ARG A 388 -32.19 11.53 22.42
N SER A 389 -32.08 10.56 23.33
CA SER A 389 -32.55 10.70 24.73
C SER A 389 -31.76 11.75 25.51
N LEU A 390 -30.50 11.99 25.15
CA LEU A 390 -29.63 13.00 25.75
C LEU A 390 -29.85 14.41 25.20
N VAL A 391 -30.62 14.53 24.10
CA VAL A 391 -30.89 15.81 23.44
C VAL A 391 -31.92 16.62 24.25
N LYS A 392 -31.56 17.86 24.58
CA LYS A 392 -32.45 18.86 25.18
C LYS A 392 -32.56 20.06 24.26
N ASP A 393 -33.76 20.46 23.88
CA ASP A 393 -33.99 21.59 22.96
C ASP A 393 -33.19 21.47 21.65
N ASN A 394 -33.14 20.27 21.07
CA ASN A 394 -32.30 19.92 19.92
C ASN A 394 -30.81 20.18 20.12
N MET A 395 -30.34 20.18 21.34
CA MET A 395 -28.94 20.34 21.71
C MET A 395 -28.42 19.10 22.42
N TYR A 396 -27.33 18.55 21.94
CA TYR A 396 -26.54 17.50 22.56
C TYR A 396 -25.18 18.07 23.00
N LYS A 397 -24.81 17.87 24.25
CA LYS A 397 -23.51 18.30 24.77
C LYS A 397 -22.65 17.07 25.05
N THR A 398 -21.50 16.98 24.36
CA THR A 398 -20.55 15.88 24.55
C THR A 398 -19.87 15.92 25.92
N SER A 399 -19.20 14.83 26.31
CA SER A 399 -18.33 14.80 27.52
C SER A 399 -17.17 15.79 27.47
N LEU A 400 -16.77 16.25 26.26
CA LEU A 400 -15.77 17.31 26.07
C LEU A 400 -16.34 18.72 26.26
N GLY A 401 -17.65 18.83 26.48
CA GLY A 401 -18.33 20.10 26.64
C GLY A 401 -18.74 20.80 25.33
N ILE A 402 -18.44 20.24 24.18
CA ILE A 402 -18.80 20.79 22.86
C ILE A 402 -20.31 20.58 22.64
N PRO A 403 -21.11 21.65 22.39
CA PRO A 403 -22.52 21.53 22.05
C PRO A 403 -22.67 21.20 20.55
N PHE A 404 -23.63 20.34 20.22
CA PHE A 404 -24.02 20.02 18.84
C PHE A 404 -25.53 20.11 18.69
N ARG A 405 -26.00 20.57 17.52
CA ARG A 405 -27.42 20.51 17.18
C ARG A 405 -27.72 19.12 16.64
N VAL A 406 -28.50 18.36 17.39
CA VAL A 406 -28.98 17.03 17.03
C VAL A 406 -30.49 17.01 17.16
N MET A 407 -31.20 16.61 16.12
CA MET A 407 -32.65 16.53 16.14
C MET A 407 -33.12 15.40 17.02
N LYS A 408 -34.05 15.69 17.92
CA LYS A 408 -34.65 14.69 18.81
C LYS A 408 -35.55 13.71 18.06
N GLU A 409 -36.22 14.18 17.02
CA GLU A 409 -37.16 13.41 16.19
C GLU A 409 -36.94 13.71 14.71
N GLY A 410 -37.39 12.81 13.85
CA GLY A 410 -37.31 12.96 12.39
C GLY A 410 -35.89 12.81 11.83
N ASN A 411 -35.68 13.41 10.67
CA ASN A 411 -34.38 13.41 9.98
C ASN A 411 -33.33 14.16 10.80
N ASN A 412 -32.15 13.57 10.91
CA ASN A 412 -31.06 14.12 11.74
C ASN A 412 -29.68 14.01 11.10
N ILE A 413 -29.63 13.69 9.82
CA ILE A 413 -28.36 13.55 9.08
C ILE A 413 -28.52 13.99 7.63
N ALA A 414 -27.47 14.56 7.07
CA ALA A 414 -27.32 14.87 5.66
C ALA A 414 -26.36 13.88 5.03
N TYR A 415 -26.87 12.82 4.40
CA TYR A 415 -26.08 11.82 3.70
C TYR A 415 -25.64 12.28 2.31
N THR A 416 -24.45 11.84 1.93
CA THR A 416 -23.90 11.93 0.57
C THR A 416 -23.46 10.54 0.10
N SER A 417 -23.60 10.25 -1.18
CA SER A 417 -23.08 9.05 -1.84
C SER A 417 -22.98 9.29 -3.35
N LEU A 418 -22.21 8.43 -4.05
CA LEU A 418 -22.19 8.40 -5.51
C LEU A 418 -23.33 7.55 -6.09
N TRP A 419 -24.24 7.09 -5.24
CA TRP A 419 -25.43 6.33 -5.61
C TRP A 419 -26.68 7.21 -5.61
N ASP A 420 -27.69 6.85 -6.39
CA ASP A 420 -28.87 7.68 -6.65
C ASP A 420 -29.73 8.01 -5.42
N ASN A 421 -29.49 7.36 -4.27
CA ASN A 421 -30.25 7.59 -3.05
C ASN A 421 -29.99 8.96 -2.41
N TYR A 422 -28.78 9.47 -2.54
CA TYR A 422 -28.36 10.72 -1.91
C TYR A 422 -27.55 11.58 -2.90
N PRO A 423 -27.48 12.90 -2.67
CA PRO A 423 -26.61 13.75 -3.48
C PRO A 423 -25.13 13.35 -3.25
N ASP A 424 -24.28 13.59 -4.24
CA ASP A 424 -22.82 13.42 -4.12
C ASP A 424 -22.18 14.44 -3.17
N MET A 425 -22.84 15.61 -3.01
CA MET A 425 -22.36 16.70 -2.17
C MET A 425 -23.48 17.39 -1.41
N VAL A 426 -23.19 17.73 -0.15
CA VAL A 426 -24.02 18.61 0.71
C VAL A 426 -23.27 19.90 1.00
N LYS A 427 -23.98 21.05 0.98
CA LYS A 427 -23.45 22.38 1.29
C LYS A 427 -24.13 22.94 2.53
N VAL A 428 -23.32 23.42 3.46
CA VAL A 428 -23.75 24.05 4.71
C VAL A 428 -23.26 25.47 4.75
N PRO A 429 -24.14 26.48 4.68
CA PRO A 429 -23.73 27.88 4.79
C PRO A 429 -23.07 28.15 6.14
N LEU A 430 -21.94 28.82 6.12
CA LEU A 430 -21.23 29.28 7.30
C LEU A 430 -21.10 30.82 7.29
N SER A 431 -20.82 31.39 8.46
CA SER A 431 -20.59 32.85 8.57
C SER A 431 -19.71 33.18 9.77
N GLY A 432 -19.17 34.37 9.79
CA GLY A 432 -18.30 34.86 10.85
C GLY A 432 -16.92 34.24 10.78
N LYS A 433 -16.19 34.25 11.90
CA LYS A 433 -14.84 33.68 12.04
C LYS A 433 -14.87 32.56 13.07
N ALA A 434 -13.96 31.60 12.94
CA ALA A 434 -13.76 30.51 13.87
C ALA A 434 -12.31 30.01 13.83
N SER A 435 -11.86 29.42 14.92
CA SER A 435 -10.55 28.74 15.00
C SER A 435 -10.66 27.24 14.79
N HIS A 436 -11.86 26.67 14.98
CA HIS A 436 -12.14 25.24 14.83
C HIS A 436 -13.53 25.00 14.24
N ALA A 437 -13.66 23.93 13.47
CA ALA A 437 -14.93 23.32 13.13
C ALA A 437 -14.97 21.89 13.69
N TYR A 438 -15.87 21.67 14.64
CA TYR A 438 -16.15 20.35 15.18
C TYR A 438 -17.31 19.72 14.43
N LEU A 439 -17.11 18.48 13.94
CA LEU A 439 -18.08 17.77 13.10
C LEU A 439 -18.50 16.47 13.76
N LEU A 440 -19.80 16.15 13.66
CA LEU A 440 -20.30 14.79 13.90
C LEU A 440 -20.61 14.15 12.55
N LEU A 441 -19.90 13.07 12.23
CA LEU A 441 -20.03 12.32 10.98
C LEU A 441 -20.43 10.87 11.28
N VAL A 442 -21.30 10.34 10.45
CA VAL A 442 -21.76 8.95 10.54
C VAL A 442 -21.90 8.41 9.11
N GLY A 443 -21.52 7.17 8.89
CA GLY A 443 -21.71 6.56 7.58
C GLY A 443 -21.10 5.18 7.53
N SER A 444 -21.09 4.59 6.35
CA SER A 444 -20.50 3.29 6.12
C SER A 444 -19.62 3.29 4.87
N THR A 445 -18.66 2.39 4.83
CA THR A 445 -17.73 2.24 3.72
C THR A 445 -17.38 0.77 3.56
N ASN A 446 -17.23 0.34 2.31
CA ASN A 446 -16.66 -0.96 2.02
C ASN A 446 -15.19 -0.99 2.48
N HIS A 447 -14.76 -2.07 3.14
CA HIS A 447 -13.37 -2.24 3.59
C HIS A 447 -12.34 -2.13 2.46
N MET A 448 -12.73 -2.44 1.22
CA MET A 448 -11.89 -2.27 0.03
C MET A 448 -11.62 -0.78 -0.29
N GLN A 449 -12.35 0.14 0.34
CA GLN A 449 -12.13 1.59 0.24
C GLN A 449 -11.19 2.10 1.35
N CYS A 450 -10.32 1.24 1.88
CA CYS A 450 -9.28 1.64 2.84
C CYS A 450 -8.09 2.34 2.16
N ARG A 451 -7.45 3.24 2.92
CA ARG A 451 -6.23 3.97 2.51
C ARG A 451 -6.40 4.84 1.28
N ILE A 452 -7.63 5.15 0.94
CA ILE A 452 -7.99 6.12 -0.12
C ILE A 452 -9.00 7.13 0.44
N ALA A 453 -9.10 8.30 -0.20
CA ALA A 453 -10.12 9.27 0.15
C ALA A 453 -11.52 8.69 -0.15
N ASN A 454 -12.35 8.57 0.88
CA ASN A 454 -13.76 8.18 0.76
C ASN A 454 -14.65 9.40 0.54
N GLY A 455 -14.31 10.50 1.17
CA GLY A 455 -14.99 11.78 1.04
C GLY A 455 -14.06 12.95 1.32
N ILE A 456 -14.53 14.14 1.04
CA ILE A 456 -13.80 15.39 1.26
C ILE A 456 -14.69 16.36 2.03
N VAL A 457 -14.19 16.83 3.16
CA VAL A 457 -14.74 18.00 3.85
C VAL A 457 -13.93 19.21 3.44
N ARG A 458 -14.60 20.26 2.99
CA ARG A 458 -13.95 21.51 2.61
C ARG A 458 -14.64 22.69 3.28
N VAL A 459 -13.87 23.53 3.97
CA VAL A 459 -14.36 24.76 4.59
C VAL A 459 -13.84 25.94 3.78
N TYR A 460 -14.73 26.65 3.12
CA TYR A 460 -14.41 27.80 2.28
C TYR A 460 -14.46 29.10 3.08
N TYR A 461 -13.53 29.99 2.77
CA TYR A 461 -13.53 31.37 3.22
C TYR A 461 -14.05 32.32 2.14
N THR A 462 -14.45 33.50 2.56
CA THR A 462 -14.95 34.53 1.63
C THR A 462 -13.89 35.09 0.68
N ASP A 463 -12.61 34.90 0.99
CA ASP A 463 -11.47 35.27 0.16
C ASP A 463 -11.18 34.27 -0.96
N GLY A 464 -11.95 33.17 -1.05
CA GLY A 464 -11.80 32.12 -2.04
C GLY A 464 -10.81 31.00 -1.64
N THR A 465 -10.11 31.13 -0.52
CA THR A 465 -9.27 30.05 0.04
C THR A 465 -10.10 29.02 0.81
N SER A 466 -9.54 27.87 1.12
CA SER A 466 -10.25 26.83 1.87
C SER A 466 -9.29 25.94 2.68
N GLU A 467 -9.81 25.36 3.76
CA GLU A 467 -9.24 24.19 4.44
C GLU A 467 -9.85 22.92 3.87
N VAL A 468 -9.05 21.88 3.69
CA VAL A 468 -9.46 20.60 3.08
C VAL A 468 -9.07 19.45 3.98
N LEU A 469 -10.02 18.57 4.28
CA LEU A 469 -9.81 17.32 4.99
C LEU A 469 -10.31 16.17 4.13
N GLU A 470 -9.42 15.28 3.71
CA GLU A 470 -9.78 13.99 3.12
C GLU A 470 -10.22 13.03 4.22
N LEU A 471 -11.37 12.39 4.05
CA LEU A 471 -11.87 11.34 4.94
C LEU A 471 -11.33 10.01 4.44
N VAL A 472 -10.37 9.45 5.16
CA VAL A 472 -9.66 8.21 4.80
C VAL A 472 -9.92 7.15 5.86
N ASN A 473 -10.47 6.02 5.45
CA ASN A 473 -10.62 4.86 6.31
C ASN A 473 -9.28 4.08 6.35
N PRO A 474 -8.70 3.79 7.53
CA PRO A 474 -9.16 4.05 8.89
C PRO A 474 -8.53 5.29 9.56
N ASP A 475 -7.85 6.16 8.83
CA ASP A 475 -6.99 7.20 9.41
C ASP A 475 -7.79 8.21 10.26
N ASN A 476 -8.89 8.71 9.71
CA ASN A 476 -9.78 9.66 10.39
C ASN A 476 -11.27 9.39 10.14
N TRP A 477 -11.59 8.36 9.39
CA TRP A 477 -12.93 7.95 9.01
C TRP A 477 -13.11 6.45 9.26
N CYS A 478 -14.33 6.01 9.60
CA CYS A 478 -14.57 4.66 10.05
C CYS A 478 -16.04 4.28 9.90
N PRO A 479 -16.38 3.05 9.51
CA PRO A 479 -17.76 2.59 9.41
C PRO A 479 -18.54 2.73 10.71
N ILE A 480 -19.85 3.00 10.58
CA ILE A 480 -20.78 3.18 11.69
C ILE A 480 -20.90 1.94 12.57
N GLU A 481 -20.83 0.76 11.96
CA GLU A 481 -21.07 -0.53 12.61
C GLU A 481 -19.83 -1.12 13.28
N GLN A 482 -18.65 -0.56 13.01
CA GLN A 482 -17.39 -1.24 13.33
C GLN A 482 -16.46 -0.39 14.19
N ASP A 483 -15.79 -1.08 15.13
CA ASP A 483 -14.65 -0.54 15.86
C ASP A 483 -13.32 -0.81 15.11
N PHE A 484 -12.33 0.03 15.35
CA PHE A 484 -10.98 -0.24 14.92
C PHE A 484 -10.32 -1.30 15.79
N TYR A 485 -9.64 -2.21 15.12
CA TYR A 485 -8.61 -2.99 15.76
C TYR A 485 -7.25 -2.54 15.24
N LEU A 486 -6.50 -1.86 16.07
CA LEU A 486 -5.13 -1.46 15.78
C LEU A 486 -4.21 -2.29 16.66
N ASP A 487 -3.22 -2.90 16.08
CA ASP A 487 -2.24 -3.76 16.76
C ASP A 487 -0.86 -3.11 16.85
N ASP A 488 -0.71 -1.89 16.33
CA ASP A 488 0.53 -1.12 16.26
C ASP A 488 1.68 -1.90 15.56
N PHE A 489 1.32 -2.83 14.67
CA PHE A 489 2.24 -3.72 13.99
C PHE A 489 1.88 -3.90 12.51
N ALA A 490 0.96 -4.82 12.20
CA ALA A 490 0.50 -5.04 10.83
C ALA A 490 -0.56 -4.01 10.42
N PHE A 491 -1.24 -3.42 11.39
CA PHE A 491 -2.27 -2.43 11.15
C PHE A 491 -2.18 -1.27 12.15
N ASP A 492 -1.88 -0.09 11.65
CA ASP A 492 -1.81 1.14 12.42
C ASP A 492 -2.56 2.28 11.71
N ALA A 493 -2.92 3.29 12.46
CA ALA A 493 -3.53 4.51 11.97
C ALA A 493 -2.88 5.75 12.60
N PRO A 494 -2.82 6.89 11.87
CA PRO A 494 -2.25 8.13 12.36
C PRO A 494 -2.85 8.60 13.69
N ARG A 495 -2.04 9.26 14.50
CA ARG A 495 -2.45 9.84 15.79
C ARG A 495 -2.41 11.36 15.75
N PRO A 496 -3.30 12.04 16.50
CA PRO A 496 -4.33 11.50 17.39
C PRO A 496 -5.53 10.93 16.62
N ARG A 497 -6.05 9.78 17.09
CA ARG A 497 -7.28 9.20 16.53
C ARG A 497 -8.46 10.13 16.78
N PRO A 498 -9.47 10.15 15.91
CA PRO A 498 -10.70 10.87 16.15
C PRO A 498 -11.44 10.30 17.35
N TYR A 499 -12.24 11.13 18.03
CA TYR A 499 -13.21 10.60 18.97
C TYR A 499 -14.33 9.87 18.22
N ARG A 500 -14.79 8.75 18.80
CA ARG A 500 -16.01 8.07 18.39
C ARG A 500 -17.12 8.41 19.38
N PHE A 501 -18.35 8.57 18.89
CA PHE A 501 -19.55 8.71 19.72
C PHE A 501 -20.50 7.56 19.44
N HIS A 502 -20.92 6.87 20.52
CA HIS A 502 -21.79 5.71 20.42
C HIS A 502 -23.24 6.16 20.33
N LEU A 503 -23.96 5.75 19.28
CA LEU A 503 -25.33 6.20 19.02
C LEU A 503 -26.31 5.71 20.10
N LYS A 504 -26.19 4.45 20.53
CA LYS A 504 -27.09 3.83 21.51
C LYS A 504 -26.90 4.33 22.94
N THR A 505 -25.76 4.91 23.32
CA THR A 505 -25.49 5.34 24.70
C THR A 505 -25.04 6.79 24.84
N GLY A 506 -24.62 7.44 23.76
CA GLY A 506 -24.03 8.78 23.80
C GLY A 506 -22.60 8.85 24.37
N ILE A 507 -21.95 7.72 24.65
CA ILE A 507 -20.57 7.69 25.13
C ILE A 507 -19.63 8.20 24.03
N VAL A 508 -18.69 9.09 24.40
CA VAL A 508 -17.66 9.65 23.54
C VAL A 508 -16.29 9.23 24.02
N SER A 509 -15.49 8.58 23.16
CA SER A 509 -14.14 8.12 23.52
C SER A 509 -13.26 8.01 22.27
N ARG A 510 -11.94 8.20 22.43
CA ARG A 510 -10.95 7.85 21.40
C ARG A 510 -10.71 6.33 21.28
N ASP A 511 -11.03 5.61 22.34
CA ASP A 511 -11.00 4.15 22.42
C ASP A 511 -12.39 3.67 22.89
N LEU A 512 -13.34 3.74 21.96
CA LEU A 512 -14.73 3.41 22.24
C LEU A 512 -14.90 1.91 22.51
N GLY A 513 -14.14 1.06 21.83
CA GLY A 513 -14.16 -0.37 22.06
C GLY A 513 -13.80 -0.74 23.49
N LYS A 514 -12.78 -0.10 24.05
CA LYS A 514 -12.42 -0.27 25.46
C LYS A 514 -13.49 0.31 26.40
N ALA A 515 -14.03 1.49 26.09
CA ALA A 515 -15.10 2.11 26.87
C ALA A 515 -16.38 1.24 26.94
N LEU A 516 -16.70 0.54 25.86
CA LEU A 516 -17.82 -0.39 25.76
C LEU A 516 -17.45 -1.85 26.13
N LYS A 517 -16.18 -2.10 26.51
CA LYS A 517 -15.67 -3.42 26.91
C LYS A 517 -15.79 -4.48 25.83
N LEU A 518 -15.60 -4.12 24.56
CA LEU A 518 -15.51 -5.06 23.46
C LEU A 518 -14.31 -6.01 23.68
N ARG A 519 -14.48 -7.28 23.36
CA ARG A 519 -13.46 -8.31 23.57
C ARG A 519 -12.98 -8.86 22.23
N GLY A 520 -11.76 -9.36 22.23
CA GLY A 520 -11.16 -10.01 21.05
C GLY A 520 -10.72 -9.04 19.97
N SER A 521 -10.14 -9.59 18.93
CA SER A 521 -9.67 -8.90 17.73
C SER A 521 -10.64 -9.02 16.55
N ALA A 522 -11.44 -10.08 16.53
CA ALA A 522 -12.50 -10.31 15.56
C ALA A 522 -13.85 -9.82 16.09
N ASP A 523 -14.79 -9.57 15.19
CA ASP A 523 -16.17 -9.22 15.52
C ASP A 523 -16.31 -8.04 16.48
N ARG A 524 -15.63 -6.94 16.16
CA ARG A 524 -15.68 -5.71 16.97
C ARG A 524 -16.79 -4.79 16.46
N ARG A 525 -18.05 -5.26 16.53
CA ARG A 525 -19.22 -4.46 16.18
C ARG A 525 -19.64 -3.56 17.34
N PHE A 526 -20.14 -2.37 16.97
CA PHE A 526 -20.88 -1.52 17.88
C PHE A 526 -22.37 -1.82 17.78
N GLU A 527 -22.95 -2.38 18.82
CA GLU A 527 -24.38 -2.53 18.91
C GLU A 527 -25.06 -1.14 18.85
N GLY A 528 -25.89 -0.91 17.84
CA GLY A 528 -26.53 0.38 17.57
C GLY A 528 -25.68 1.39 16.80
N GLY A 529 -24.43 1.09 16.56
CA GLY A 529 -23.53 1.93 15.75
C GLY A 529 -22.83 3.06 16.47
N ALA A 530 -21.80 3.63 15.83
CA ALA A 530 -21.03 4.76 16.35
C ALA A 530 -20.59 5.69 15.21
N GLY A 531 -20.63 6.99 15.47
CA GLY A 531 -20.10 8.00 14.57
C GLY A 531 -18.67 8.42 14.92
N VAL A 532 -18.12 9.32 14.09
CA VAL A 532 -16.80 9.93 14.25
C VAL A 532 -16.97 11.41 14.54
N MET A 533 -16.23 11.92 15.52
CA MET A 533 -16.15 13.34 15.82
C MET A 533 -14.79 13.87 15.36
N LEU A 534 -14.80 14.86 14.48
CA LEU A 534 -13.61 15.49 13.92
C LEU A 534 -13.42 16.91 14.43
N ASP A 535 -12.17 17.33 14.54
CA ASP A 535 -11.73 18.68 14.82
C ASP A 535 -10.91 19.20 13.64
N ILE A 536 -11.43 20.18 12.93
CA ILE A 536 -10.74 20.83 11.80
C ILE A 536 -10.25 22.20 12.26
N PRO A 537 -8.93 22.42 12.36
CA PRO A 537 -8.37 23.74 12.60
C PRO A 537 -8.68 24.70 11.46
N LEU A 538 -9.04 25.94 11.80
CA LEU A 538 -9.41 26.97 10.85
C LEU A 538 -8.54 28.23 11.04
N ASP A 539 -8.38 29.02 9.98
CA ASP A 539 -7.76 30.34 10.08
C ASP A 539 -8.74 31.33 10.73
N LYS A 540 -8.51 31.59 12.03
CA LYS A 540 -9.33 32.51 12.84
C LYS A 540 -9.39 33.96 12.32
N ASN A 541 -8.49 34.33 11.40
CA ASN A 541 -8.47 35.69 10.83
C ASN A 541 -9.37 35.84 9.60
N LYS A 542 -9.76 34.69 8.98
CA LYS A 542 -10.59 34.69 7.78
C LYS A 542 -12.07 34.55 8.08
N THR A 543 -12.89 35.10 7.21
CA THR A 543 -14.36 34.98 7.33
C THR A 543 -14.83 33.73 6.59
N LEU A 544 -15.60 32.89 7.29
CA LEU A 544 -16.19 31.66 6.75
C LEU A 544 -17.30 31.99 5.73
N LYS A 545 -17.43 31.10 4.74
CA LYS A 545 -18.48 31.18 3.70
C LYS A 545 -19.39 29.96 3.74
N GLU A 546 -18.83 28.78 3.58
CA GLU A 546 -19.57 27.52 3.56
C GLU A 546 -18.68 26.32 3.90
N LEU A 547 -19.30 25.22 4.33
CA LEU A 547 -18.70 23.89 4.41
C LEU A 547 -19.36 23.01 3.36
N THR A 548 -18.56 22.20 2.66
CA THR A 548 -19.04 21.12 1.79
C THR A 548 -18.59 19.77 2.32
N LEU A 549 -19.47 18.78 2.26
CA LEU A 549 -19.13 17.36 2.39
C LEU A 549 -19.44 16.71 1.05
N GLU A 550 -18.45 16.07 0.45
CA GLU A 550 -18.52 15.38 -0.84
C GLU A 550 -18.07 13.94 -0.69
N THR A 551 -18.82 12.99 -1.24
CA THR A 551 -18.39 11.57 -1.37
C THR A 551 -17.65 11.40 -2.68
N VAL A 552 -16.46 10.76 -2.64
CA VAL A 552 -15.57 10.59 -3.81
C VAL A 552 -15.26 9.12 -4.13
N ALA A 553 -15.65 8.18 -3.25
CA ALA A 553 -15.50 6.74 -3.46
C ALA A 553 -16.85 6.06 -3.69
N ASN A 554 -16.87 4.95 -4.46
CA ASN A 554 -18.12 4.33 -4.91
C ASN A 554 -18.94 3.66 -3.80
N ASP A 555 -18.31 2.79 -3.00
CA ASP A 555 -19.02 1.96 -2.03
C ASP A 555 -19.05 2.62 -0.65
N VAL A 556 -19.50 3.89 -0.63
CA VAL A 556 -19.43 4.74 0.55
C VAL A 556 -20.70 5.57 0.67
N VAL A 557 -21.20 5.67 1.90
CA VAL A 557 -22.23 6.66 2.31
C VAL A 557 -21.69 7.44 3.50
N ILE A 558 -21.57 8.74 3.37
CA ILE A 558 -21.06 9.62 4.43
C ILE A 558 -22.14 10.61 4.80
N GLY A 559 -22.42 10.77 6.09
CA GLY A 559 -23.42 11.69 6.59
C GLY A 559 -22.86 12.69 7.61
N LEU A 560 -23.28 13.93 7.47
CA LEU A 560 -23.00 15.00 8.40
C LEU A 560 -24.23 15.21 9.31
N MET A 561 -24.06 14.93 10.62
CA MET A 561 -25.11 15.13 11.62
C MET A 561 -25.11 16.54 12.20
N SER A 562 -23.92 17.11 12.41
CA SER A 562 -23.83 18.43 13.07
C SER A 562 -22.49 19.10 12.82
N VAL A 563 -22.50 20.42 12.86
CA VAL A 563 -21.32 21.29 12.81
C VAL A 563 -21.38 22.29 13.97
N THR A 564 -20.26 22.42 14.69
CA THR A 564 -20.07 23.45 15.71
C THR A 564 -18.79 24.21 15.44
N LEU A 565 -18.84 25.53 15.49
CA LEU A 565 -17.71 26.45 15.25
C LEU A 565 -17.24 27.03 16.60
N GLN A 566 -15.92 27.12 16.79
CA GLN A 566 -15.29 27.80 17.95
C GLN A 566 -14.48 29.01 17.49
#